data_7005f202ffa452183c00813e622d5821
#
_entry.id   7005f202ffa452183c00813e622d5821
#
_cell.length_a   1.000
_cell.length_b   1.000
_cell.length_c   1.000
_cell.angle_alpha   90.00
_cell.angle_beta   90.00
_cell.angle_gamma   90.00
#
_symmetry.space_group_name_H-M   'P 1'
#
loop_
_entity.id
_entity.type
_entity.pdbx_description
1 polymer ?
#
loop_
_entity_poly.entity_id
_entity_poly.type
_entity_poly.pdbx_seq_one_letter_code
_entity_poly.pdbx_strand_id
1 'polypeptide(L)'
;MANPFLGQIVQFGFGWAPVNYALCDGQVLPINSNNALFSLLGVQFGGDGNEQFNVPDLRGRVPVSQGELLDPYGRTNFQMGQFGGHESVVLTIQQMPSHSHSLGCDNLDADKPRGDNNTFAQIKSRNLSEAASPLYRSNLSTNELKMLNENGLPTSSGGNQAHTNIQPSTVINFAIALIGVYPARN
;
A
#
# COMPACT_ATOMS: atom_id res chain seq x y z
N MET A 1 -18.54 -28.50 26.66
CA MET A 1 -18.09 -27.56 25.61
C MET A 1 -18.79 -27.98 24.33
N ALA A 2 -19.31 -27.02 23.55
CA ALA A 2 -19.88 -27.36 22.26
C ALA A 2 -18.75 -27.88 21.34
N ASN A 3 -19.01 -28.99 20.63
CA ASN A 3 -18.04 -29.51 19.68
C ASN A 3 -17.91 -28.50 18.51
N PRO A 4 -16.69 -28.12 18.12
CA PRO A 4 -16.50 -27.24 16.97
C PRO A 4 -16.93 -27.97 15.69
N PHE A 5 -17.20 -27.17 14.63
CA PHE A 5 -17.26 -27.76 13.30
C PHE A 5 -15.84 -28.10 12.82
N LEU A 6 -15.73 -29.23 12.13
CA LEU A 6 -14.49 -29.62 11.45
C LEU A 6 -14.08 -28.50 10.46
N GLY A 7 -12.82 -28.03 10.53
CA GLY A 7 -12.35 -26.91 9.70
C GLY A 7 -12.74 -25.53 10.21
N GLN A 8 -13.40 -25.41 11.37
CA GLN A 8 -13.70 -24.12 11.98
C GLN A 8 -12.41 -23.42 12.42
N ILE A 9 -12.22 -22.16 12.00
CA ILE A 9 -11.11 -21.32 12.45
C ILE A 9 -11.56 -20.52 13.68
N VAL A 10 -10.72 -20.53 14.72
CA VAL A 10 -10.98 -19.85 16.01
C VAL A 10 -9.78 -19.02 16.38
N GLN A 11 -10.01 -17.93 17.09
CA GLN A 11 -8.98 -17.04 17.60
C GLN A 11 -8.65 -17.37 19.06
N PHE A 12 -7.36 -17.33 19.40
CA PHE A 12 -6.87 -17.59 20.76
C PHE A 12 -5.88 -16.51 21.18
N GLY A 13 -6.00 -16.06 22.43
CA GLY A 13 -5.09 -15.09 23.04
C GLY A 13 -3.79 -15.70 23.61
N PHE A 14 -3.48 -16.98 23.31
CA PHE A 14 -2.31 -17.69 23.79
C PHE A 14 -1.51 -18.32 22.63
N GLY A 15 -0.24 -18.72 22.89
CA GLY A 15 0.77 -18.99 21.88
C GLY A 15 0.82 -20.41 21.31
N TRP A 16 -0.16 -21.30 21.59
CA TRP A 16 -0.17 -22.70 21.14
C TRP A 16 -1.54 -23.13 20.62
N ALA A 17 -1.56 -24.15 19.78
CA ALA A 17 -2.82 -24.78 19.36
C ALA A 17 -3.35 -25.70 20.47
N PRO A 18 -4.64 -25.58 20.86
CA PRO A 18 -5.25 -26.55 21.75
C PRO A 18 -5.28 -27.96 21.14
N VAL A 19 -5.53 -28.97 21.98
CA VAL A 19 -5.72 -30.36 21.51
C VAL A 19 -6.82 -30.39 20.44
N ASN A 20 -6.56 -31.12 19.35
CA ASN A 20 -7.43 -31.23 18.16
C ASN A 20 -7.52 -29.97 17.30
N TYR A 21 -6.58 -29.02 17.46
CA TYR A 21 -6.43 -27.88 16.60
C TYR A 21 -5.01 -27.81 16.02
N ALA A 22 -4.87 -27.18 14.87
CA ALA A 22 -3.59 -26.79 14.28
C ALA A 22 -3.53 -25.27 14.12
N LEU A 23 -2.36 -24.65 14.29
CA LEU A 23 -2.18 -23.25 14.01
C LEU A 23 -2.36 -22.99 12.51
N CYS A 24 -2.97 -21.83 12.18
CA CYS A 24 -3.11 -21.39 10.80
C CYS A 24 -1.83 -20.65 10.34
N ASP A 25 -0.73 -21.40 10.26
CA ASP A 25 0.61 -20.96 9.89
C ASP A 25 1.09 -21.56 8.56
N GLY A 26 0.18 -22.15 7.78
CA GLY A 26 0.48 -22.76 6.50
C GLY A 26 1.11 -24.15 6.60
N GLN A 27 1.10 -24.77 7.80
CA GLN A 27 1.71 -26.08 8.00
C GLN A 27 1.07 -27.15 7.13
N VAL A 28 1.88 -28.16 6.81
CA VAL A 28 1.49 -29.30 5.98
C VAL A 28 0.90 -30.39 6.86
N LEU A 29 -0.24 -30.93 6.45
CA LEU A 29 -0.92 -32.05 7.13
C LEU A 29 -1.01 -33.25 6.18
N PRO A 30 -0.78 -34.48 6.70
CA PRO A 30 -0.96 -35.70 5.91
C PRO A 30 -2.45 -36.00 5.71
N ILE A 31 -2.84 -36.35 4.50
CA ILE A 31 -4.23 -36.65 4.12
C ILE A 31 -4.73 -37.90 4.85
N ASN A 32 -3.91 -38.93 4.98
CA ASN A 32 -4.29 -40.19 5.55
C ASN A 32 -4.82 -40.15 7.01
N SER A 33 -4.30 -39.17 7.79
CA SER A 33 -4.76 -38.92 9.17
C SER A 33 -5.79 -37.79 9.28
N ASN A 34 -6.06 -37.06 8.20
CA ASN A 34 -6.94 -35.87 8.17
C ASN A 34 -7.93 -35.91 6.98
N ASN A 35 -8.37 -37.10 6.56
CA ASN A 35 -9.22 -37.29 5.38
C ASN A 35 -10.48 -36.41 5.37
N ALA A 36 -11.15 -36.34 6.53
CA ALA A 36 -12.38 -35.55 6.65
C ALA A 36 -12.13 -34.07 6.49
N LEU A 37 -11.04 -33.54 7.05
CA LEU A 37 -10.64 -32.14 6.88
C LEU A 37 -10.22 -31.86 5.42
N PHE A 38 -9.47 -32.78 4.81
CA PHE A 38 -9.08 -32.69 3.41
C PHE A 38 -10.30 -32.64 2.47
N SER A 39 -11.36 -33.41 2.78
CA SER A 39 -12.59 -33.37 1.98
C SER A 39 -13.30 -32.00 1.99
N LEU A 40 -13.05 -31.16 3.01
CA LEU A 40 -13.56 -29.80 3.12
C LEU A 40 -12.64 -28.77 2.48
N LEU A 41 -11.33 -28.87 2.75
CA LEU A 41 -10.37 -27.84 2.32
C LEU A 41 -9.78 -28.12 0.94
N GLY A 42 -9.61 -29.40 0.58
CA GLY A 42 -8.85 -29.76 -0.62
C GLY A 42 -7.44 -29.17 -0.59
N VAL A 43 -6.99 -28.68 -1.74
CA VAL A 43 -5.69 -28.03 -1.94
C VAL A 43 -5.78 -26.51 -2.04
N GLN A 44 -6.86 -25.90 -1.56
CA GLN A 44 -7.11 -24.47 -1.67
C GLN A 44 -6.02 -23.61 -1.01
N PHE A 45 -5.36 -24.15 0.02
CA PHE A 45 -4.27 -23.48 0.75
C PHE A 45 -2.89 -24.05 0.39
N GLY A 46 -2.81 -24.97 -0.58
CA GLY A 46 -1.59 -25.63 -1.02
C GLY A 46 -1.55 -27.13 -0.70
N GLY A 47 -0.42 -27.75 -1.02
CA GLY A 47 -0.22 -29.19 -0.92
C GLY A 47 -0.27 -29.89 -2.28
N ASP A 48 0.03 -31.20 -2.31
CA ASP A 48 0.05 -32.01 -3.54
C ASP A 48 -1.30 -32.67 -3.85
N GLY A 49 -2.22 -32.70 -2.87
CA GLY A 49 -3.53 -33.31 -3.02
C GLY A 49 -3.56 -34.85 -3.07
N ASN A 50 -2.41 -35.49 -2.94
CA ASN A 50 -2.26 -36.95 -2.95
C ASN A 50 -1.88 -37.49 -1.57
N GLU A 51 -0.84 -36.94 -0.97
CA GLU A 51 -0.32 -37.36 0.32
C GLU A 51 -0.53 -36.30 1.40
N GLN A 52 -0.54 -35.02 1.01
CA GLN A 52 -0.54 -33.88 1.94
C GLN A 52 -1.31 -32.68 1.40
N PHE A 53 -1.79 -31.86 2.31
CA PHE A 53 -2.43 -30.57 2.06
C PHE A 53 -2.01 -29.56 3.13
N ASN A 54 -2.20 -28.27 2.85
CA ASN A 54 -1.84 -27.21 3.78
C ASN A 54 -3.09 -26.64 4.46
N VAL A 55 -2.92 -26.21 5.71
CA VAL A 55 -3.88 -25.33 6.38
C VAL A 55 -3.62 -23.88 5.96
N PRO A 56 -4.59 -22.96 6.16
CA PRO A 56 -4.39 -21.54 5.85
C PRO A 56 -3.16 -20.95 6.57
N ASP A 57 -2.44 -20.05 5.91
CA ASP A 57 -1.45 -19.17 6.56
C ASP A 57 -2.06 -17.79 6.79
N LEU A 58 -2.44 -17.50 8.04
CA LEU A 58 -3.06 -16.24 8.45
C LEU A 58 -2.07 -15.29 9.15
N ARG A 59 -0.78 -15.65 9.21
CA ARG A 59 0.25 -14.79 9.81
C ARG A 59 0.41 -13.51 9.01
N GLY A 60 0.26 -12.35 9.67
CA GLY A 60 0.33 -11.04 9.03
C GLY A 60 -0.81 -10.73 8.06
N ARG A 61 -1.92 -11.50 8.10
CA ARG A 61 -3.04 -11.38 7.16
C ARG A 61 -4.35 -11.08 7.86
N VAL A 62 -5.18 -10.31 7.20
CA VAL A 62 -6.58 -10.08 7.61
C VAL A 62 -7.45 -11.07 6.83
N PRO A 63 -8.25 -11.93 7.49
CA PRO A 63 -9.18 -12.80 6.79
C PRO A 63 -10.30 -11.99 6.15
N VAL A 64 -10.59 -12.28 4.89
CA VAL A 64 -11.69 -11.69 4.13
C VAL A 64 -12.61 -12.80 3.60
N SER A 65 -13.88 -12.49 3.39
CA SER A 65 -14.82 -13.45 2.82
C SER A 65 -14.60 -13.64 1.32
N GLN A 66 -14.79 -14.87 0.84
CA GLN A 66 -14.84 -15.10 -0.60
C GLN A 66 -16.10 -14.46 -1.20
N GLY A 67 -15.99 -14.04 -2.45
CA GLY A 67 -17.10 -13.46 -3.20
C GLY A 67 -16.65 -12.35 -4.12
N GLU A 68 -17.61 -11.81 -4.84
CA GLU A 68 -17.40 -10.67 -5.73
C GLU A 68 -17.73 -9.36 -4.99
N LEU A 69 -16.78 -8.48 -4.91
CA LEU A 69 -16.97 -7.11 -4.42
C LEU A 69 -17.12 -6.18 -5.62
N LEU A 70 -18.24 -5.44 -5.67
CA LEU A 70 -18.46 -4.32 -6.58
C LEU A 70 -18.13 -3.03 -5.84
N ASP A 71 -17.07 -2.35 -6.25
CA ASP A 71 -16.72 -1.04 -5.73
C ASP A 71 -16.68 -0.01 -6.89
N PRO A 72 -16.62 1.31 -6.59
CA PRO A 72 -16.57 2.35 -7.63
C PRO A 72 -15.37 2.26 -8.57
N TYR A 73 -14.34 1.49 -8.21
CA TYR A 73 -13.08 1.35 -8.95
C TYR A 73 -13.02 0.05 -9.77
N GLY A 74 -14.00 -0.85 -9.62
CA GLY A 74 -14.07 -2.08 -10.39
C GLY A 74 -14.71 -3.26 -9.68
N ARG A 75 -14.45 -4.45 -10.22
CA ARG A 75 -14.87 -5.73 -9.65
C ARG A 75 -13.66 -6.47 -9.12
N THR A 76 -13.68 -6.83 -7.86
CA THR A 76 -12.67 -7.69 -7.25
C THR A 76 -13.33 -9.00 -6.85
N ASN A 77 -12.84 -10.12 -7.39
CA ASN A 77 -13.32 -11.45 -7.04
C ASN A 77 -12.31 -12.11 -6.10
N PHE A 78 -12.75 -12.40 -4.88
CA PHE A 78 -11.97 -13.09 -3.87
C PHE A 78 -12.29 -14.57 -3.88
N GLN A 79 -11.30 -15.39 -4.15
CA GLN A 79 -11.42 -16.84 -4.12
C GLN A 79 -10.86 -17.41 -2.81
N MET A 80 -11.41 -18.54 -2.37
CA MET A 80 -10.89 -19.22 -1.18
C MET A 80 -9.41 -19.59 -1.37
N GLY A 81 -8.59 -19.34 -0.36
CA GLY A 81 -7.15 -19.57 -0.40
C GLY A 81 -6.34 -18.47 -1.14
N GLN A 82 -7.00 -17.54 -1.82
CA GLN A 82 -6.31 -16.41 -2.45
C GLN A 82 -5.76 -15.46 -1.38
N PHE A 83 -4.55 -14.97 -1.60
CA PHE A 83 -3.96 -13.91 -0.78
C PHE A 83 -3.54 -12.73 -1.66
N GLY A 84 -3.52 -11.55 -1.06
CA GLY A 84 -3.20 -10.30 -1.75
C GLY A 84 -2.76 -9.21 -0.77
N GLY A 85 -2.53 -8.02 -1.33
CA GLY A 85 -2.01 -6.89 -0.56
C GLY A 85 -0.49 -6.88 -0.46
N HIS A 86 0.05 -5.78 0.04
CA HIS A 86 1.49 -5.58 0.22
C HIS A 86 1.75 -4.91 1.57
N GLU A 87 2.72 -5.44 2.32
CA GLU A 87 3.15 -4.88 3.61
C GLU A 87 3.98 -3.60 3.43
N SER A 88 4.54 -3.41 2.25
CA SER A 88 5.37 -2.27 1.89
C SER A 88 5.05 -1.80 0.47
N VAL A 89 4.94 -0.50 0.28
CA VAL A 89 4.56 0.11 -1.00
C VAL A 89 5.55 1.22 -1.36
N VAL A 90 5.95 1.25 -2.62
CA VAL A 90 6.68 2.37 -3.23
C VAL A 90 5.70 3.14 -4.11
N LEU A 91 5.54 4.44 -3.85
CA LEU A 91 4.71 5.28 -4.70
C LEU A 91 5.44 5.57 -6.02
N THR A 92 4.79 5.26 -7.12
CA THR A 92 5.24 5.68 -8.46
C THR A 92 4.76 7.09 -8.77
N ILE A 93 5.39 7.75 -9.76
CA ILE A 93 4.99 9.08 -10.22
C ILE A 93 3.52 9.12 -10.65
N GLN A 94 3.02 8.05 -11.25
CA GLN A 94 1.61 7.92 -11.70
C GLN A 94 0.61 7.80 -10.55
N GLN A 95 1.07 7.36 -9.36
CA GLN A 95 0.23 7.23 -8.17
C GLN A 95 0.21 8.49 -7.29
N MET A 96 1.08 9.45 -7.58
CA MET A 96 1.06 10.74 -6.90
C MET A 96 -0.03 11.64 -7.49
N PRO A 97 -0.71 12.45 -6.66
CA PRO A 97 -1.63 13.45 -7.16
C PRO A 97 -0.92 14.41 -8.11
N SER A 98 -1.59 14.76 -9.21
CA SER A 98 -1.10 15.79 -10.13
C SER A 98 -0.95 17.10 -9.37
N HIS A 99 0.23 17.66 -9.38
CA HIS A 99 0.51 18.96 -8.80
C HIS A 99 1.50 19.71 -9.71
N SER A 100 1.47 21.04 -9.66
CA SER A 100 2.36 21.92 -10.39
C SER A 100 2.96 22.95 -9.45
N HIS A 101 4.20 23.31 -9.71
CA HIS A 101 4.86 24.44 -9.07
C HIS A 101 4.93 25.59 -10.05
N SER A 102 4.61 26.80 -9.60
CA SER A 102 4.74 27.97 -10.40
C SER A 102 5.78 28.90 -9.78
N LEU A 103 6.71 29.37 -10.57
CA LEU A 103 7.64 30.43 -10.16
C LEU A 103 7.20 31.70 -10.83
N GLY A 104 6.78 32.68 -10.03
CA GLY A 104 6.42 34.03 -10.53
C GLY A 104 7.66 34.84 -10.80
N CYS A 105 7.65 35.59 -11.92
CA CYS A 105 8.64 36.62 -12.23
C CYS A 105 7.93 37.93 -12.59
N ASP A 106 8.57 39.05 -12.31
CA ASP A 106 8.12 40.37 -12.72
C ASP A 106 8.61 40.68 -14.15
N ASN A 107 7.77 41.26 -14.99
CA ASN A 107 8.13 41.66 -16.34
C ASN A 107 8.72 43.08 -16.42
N LEU A 108 8.88 43.73 -15.29
CA LEU A 108 9.52 45.01 -15.17
C LEU A 108 11.04 44.88 -14.92
N ASP A 109 11.75 45.95 -15.15
CA ASP A 109 13.20 45.98 -14.98
C ASP A 109 13.63 45.66 -13.54
N ALA A 110 14.63 44.84 -13.40
CA ALA A 110 15.23 44.50 -12.11
C ALA A 110 15.96 45.71 -11.51
N ASP A 111 15.82 45.88 -10.19
CA ASP A 111 16.41 46.98 -9.42
C ASP A 111 17.27 46.52 -8.23
N LYS A 112 17.28 45.22 -7.96
CA LYS A 112 17.98 44.61 -6.79
C LYS A 112 18.98 43.54 -7.20
N PRO A 113 20.16 43.51 -6.58
CA PRO A 113 21.19 42.51 -6.87
C PRO A 113 20.99 41.22 -6.09
N ARG A 114 20.09 41.18 -5.09
CA ARG A 114 19.87 40.04 -4.20
C ARG A 114 18.41 39.60 -4.17
N GLY A 115 18.20 38.29 -4.00
CA GLY A 115 16.89 37.64 -3.98
C GLY A 115 16.10 37.73 -2.68
N ASP A 116 16.71 38.22 -1.57
CA ASP A 116 16.08 38.27 -0.24
C ASP A 116 14.81 39.14 -0.27
N ASN A 117 13.64 38.49 -0.11
CA ASN A 117 12.32 39.13 -0.23
C ASN A 117 12.02 39.84 -1.55
N ASN A 118 12.72 39.46 -2.63
CA ASN A 118 12.57 40.05 -3.95
C ASN A 118 12.17 38.94 -4.96
N THR A 119 11.53 39.38 -6.06
CA THR A 119 11.11 38.47 -7.14
C THR A 119 12.06 38.58 -8.32
N PHE A 120 12.19 37.49 -9.07
CA PHE A 120 12.89 37.52 -10.35
C PHE A 120 12.26 38.55 -11.26
N ALA A 121 13.09 39.34 -11.96
CA ALA A 121 12.64 40.40 -12.85
C ALA A 121 13.41 40.37 -14.17
N GLN A 122 12.95 41.17 -15.13
CA GLN A 122 13.56 41.25 -16.45
C GLN A 122 14.93 41.98 -16.36
N ILE A 123 15.96 41.33 -16.93
CA ILE A 123 17.27 41.92 -17.03
C ILE A 123 17.24 43.00 -18.12
N LYS A 124 17.59 44.28 -17.79
CA LYS A 124 17.85 45.30 -18.80
C LYS A 124 18.99 44.87 -19.70
N SER A 125 18.90 45.26 -20.95
CA SER A 125 19.96 45.06 -21.95
C SER A 125 21.33 45.46 -21.41
N ARG A 126 22.24 44.49 -21.39
CA ARG A 126 23.55 44.61 -20.77
C ARG A 126 24.50 45.43 -21.65
N ASN A 127 24.85 46.59 -21.21
CA ASN A 127 26.10 47.21 -21.69
C ASN A 127 27.26 46.51 -20.99
N LEU A 128 28.16 45.91 -21.77
CA LEU A 128 29.31 45.09 -21.29
C LEU A 128 30.29 45.81 -20.34
N SER A 129 30.06 47.09 -20.05
CA SER A 129 30.90 47.92 -19.18
C SER A 129 30.36 48.14 -17.77
N GLU A 130 29.19 47.61 -17.42
CA GLU A 130 28.59 47.79 -16.10
C GLU A 130 28.75 46.57 -15.21
N ALA A 131 28.89 46.80 -13.90
CA ALA A 131 28.88 45.76 -12.87
C ALA A 131 27.56 44.94 -12.95
N ALA A 132 27.58 43.71 -12.47
CA ALA A 132 26.51 42.72 -12.57
C ALA A 132 25.11 43.33 -12.53
N SER A 133 24.36 43.15 -13.64
CA SER A 133 22.99 43.65 -13.75
C SER A 133 22.10 43.02 -12.64
N PRO A 134 21.24 43.80 -12.00
CA PRO A 134 20.29 43.26 -11.02
C PRO A 134 19.38 42.21 -11.65
N LEU A 135 19.00 41.22 -10.87
CA LEU A 135 18.13 40.09 -11.28
C LEU A 135 16.77 40.10 -10.56
N TYR A 136 16.61 40.97 -9.57
CA TYR A 136 15.47 40.98 -8.67
C TYR A 136 14.82 42.34 -8.57
N ARG A 137 13.57 42.39 -8.12
CA ARG A 137 12.82 43.61 -7.89
C ARG A 137 12.15 43.59 -6.52
N SER A 138 12.12 44.75 -5.84
CA SER A 138 11.65 44.90 -4.45
C SER A 138 10.16 45.13 -4.27
N ASN A 139 9.42 45.57 -5.29
CA ASN A 139 8.00 45.88 -5.18
C ASN A 139 7.19 45.00 -6.11
N LEU A 140 6.53 44.01 -5.54
CA LEU A 140 5.61 43.10 -6.25
C LEU A 140 4.33 43.86 -6.64
N SER A 141 4.11 44.09 -7.92
CA SER A 141 2.80 44.34 -8.44
C SER A 141 2.10 43.01 -8.71
N THR A 142 1.09 42.68 -7.92
CA THR A 142 0.36 41.39 -8.02
C THR A 142 -0.31 41.19 -9.38
N ASN A 143 -0.47 42.24 -10.18
CA ASN A 143 -1.11 42.20 -11.50
C ASN A 143 -0.13 41.95 -12.66
N GLU A 144 1.18 41.96 -12.42
CA GLU A 144 2.19 41.86 -13.47
C GLU A 144 3.06 40.60 -13.38
N LEU A 145 2.79 39.70 -12.39
CA LEU A 145 3.51 38.43 -12.27
C LEU A 145 3.22 37.54 -13.48
N LYS A 146 4.26 37.26 -14.27
CA LYS A 146 4.23 36.22 -15.29
C LYS A 146 4.80 34.93 -14.71
N MET A 147 4.15 33.81 -15.00
CA MET A 147 4.66 32.49 -14.63
C MET A 147 5.85 32.15 -15.54
N LEU A 148 6.97 31.76 -14.95
CA LEU A 148 8.04 31.12 -15.69
C LEU A 148 7.55 29.80 -16.27
N ASN A 149 8.06 29.46 -17.46
CA ASN A 149 7.75 28.17 -18.08
C ASN A 149 8.13 27.00 -17.09
N GLU A 150 7.23 26.08 -16.93
CA GLU A 150 7.38 24.89 -16.08
C GLU A 150 8.65 24.05 -16.35
N ASN A 151 9.25 24.19 -17.54
CA ASN A 151 10.52 23.54 -17.90
C ASN A 151 11.75 24.10 -17.15
N GLY A 152 11.60 25.19 -16.41
CA GLY A 152 12.68 25.79 -15.61
C GLY A 152 12.71 25.36 -14.15
N LEU A 153 11.76 24.54 -13.71
CA LEU A 153 11.67 24.07 -12.33
C LEU A 153 12.26 22.64 -12.19
N PRO A 154 12.86 22.31 -11.05
CA PRO A 154 13.35 20.94 -10.84
C PRO A 154 12.19 19.95 -10.92
N THR A 155 12.31 18.99 -11.82
CA THR A 155 11.28 17.98 -12.11
C THR A 155 11.33 16.76 -11.19
N SER A 156 12.32 16.67 -10.31
CA SER A 156 12.45 15.55 -9.39
C SER A 156 11.70 15.81 -8.09
N SER A 157 10.67 15.04 -7.83
CA SER A 157 9.98 15.00 -6.54
C SER A 157 9.93 13.57 -6.02
N GLY A 158 10.14 13.41 -4.70
CA GLY A 158 10.08 12.12 -4.03
C GLY A 158 11.38 11.31 -4.08
N GLY A 159 11.56 10.42 -3.11
CA GLY A 159 12.77 9.60 -2.94
C GLY A 159 12.61 8.14 -3.37
N ASN A 160 11.46 7.74 -3.94
CA ASN A 160 11.14 6.36 -4.33
C ASN A 160 11.40 5.32 -3.22
N GLN A 161 11.33 5.75 -1.95
CA GLN A 161 11.51 4.84 -0.82
C GLN A 161 10.20 4.15 -0.46
N ALA A 162 10.32 2.87 -0.15
CA ALA A 162 9.20 2.11 0.34
C ALA A 162 8.76 2.61 1.72
N HIS A 163 7.45 2.71 1.92
CA HIS A 163 6.86 2.96 3.23
C HIS A 163 6.03 1.76 3.67
N THR A 164 5.88 1.59 4.98
CA THR A 164 5.05 0.52 5.53
C THR A 164 3.56 0.80 5.25
N ASN A 165 2.86 -0.24 4.80
CA ASN A 165 1.42 -0.23 4.55
C ASN A 165 0.66 -1.08 5.59
N ILE A 166 1.34 -1.50 6.66
CA ILE A 166 0.76 -2.31 7.72
C ILE A 166 -0.04 -1.40 8.65
N GLN A 167 -1.33 -1.70 8.81
CA GLN A 167 -2.18 -1.01 9.78
C GLN A 167 -1.78 -1.36 11.22
N PRO A 168 -2.05 -0.50 12.22
CA PRO A 168 -1.88 -0.86 13.63
C PRO A 168 -2.64 -2.14 13.95
N SER A 169 -1.94 -3.14 14.46
CA SER A 169 -2.48 -4.49 14.67
C SER A 169 -2.03 -5.07 16.01
N THR A 170 -2.88 -5.88 16.61
CA THR A 170 -2.55 -6.70 17.78
C THR A 170 -2.51 -8.16 17.36
N VAL A 171 -1.42 -8.84 17.71
CA VAL A 171 -1.21 -10.23 17.33
C VAL A 171 -2.00 -11.15 18.23
N ILE A 172 -2.86 -11.99 17.64
CA ILE A 172 -3.54 -13.13 18.27
C ILE A 172 -3.40 -14.33 17.35
N ASN A 173 -3.49 -15.54 17.90
CA ASN A 173 -3.34 -16.74 17.11
C ASN A 173 -4.68 -17.19 16.50
N PHE A 174 -4.60 -17.71 15.28
CA PHE A 174 -5.69 -18.44 14.62
C PHE A 174 -5.36 -19.92 14.61
N ALA A 175 -6.33 -20.76 14.94
CA ALA A 175 -6.18 -22.20 14.82
C ALA A 175 -7.43 -22.81 14.18
N ILE A 176 -7.21 -23.88 13.41
CA ILE A 176 -8.25 -24.63 12.70
C ILE A 176 -8.53 -25.95 13.44
N ALA A 177 -9.80 -26.29 13.59
CA ALA A 177 -10.22 -27.57 14.22
C ALA A 177 -9.93 -28.72 13.27
N LEU A 178 -9.11 -29.69 13.75
CA LEU A 178 -8.79 -30.95 13.08
C LEU A 178 -9.84 -32.02 13.31
N ILE A 179 -10.59 -31.91 14.40
CA ILE A 179 -11.65 -32.83 14.80
C ILE A 179 -12.88 -32.00 15.20
N GLY A 180 -14.04 -32.41 14.73
CA GLY A 180 -15.29 -31.72 15.00
C GLY A 180 -16.48 -32.33 14.25
N VAL A 181 -17.63 -31.66 14.34
CA VAL A 181 -18.83 -32.04 13.59
C VAL A 181 -18.62 -31.70 12.13
N TYR A 182 -18.83 -32.69 11.23
CA TYR A 182 -18.75 -32.43 9.79
C TYR A 182 -19.90 -31.50 9.36
N PRO A 183 -19.61 -30.32 8.73
CA PRO A 183 -20.65 -29.39 8.31
C PRO A 183 -21.48 -30.00 7.18
N ALA A 184 -22.80 -30.10 7.36
CA ALA A 184 -23.70 -30.52 6.32
C ALA A 184 -23.85 -29.35 5.28
N ARG A 185 -23.87 -29.69 4.00
CA ARG A 185 -24.31 -28.77 2.95
C ARG A 185 -25.83 -28.82 2.82
N ASN A 186 -26.46 -27.68 2.80
CA ASN A 186 -27.86 -27.56 2.42
C ASN A 186 -28.01 -27.63 0.91
#